data_b70565ca1fc96cc80568f8ac77bdbea7
#
_entry.id   b70565ca1fc96cc80568f8ac77bdbea7
#
_cell.length_a   1.000
_cell.length_b   1.000
_cell.length_c   1.000
_cell.angle_alpha   90.00
_cell.angle_beta   90.00
_cell.angle_gamma   90.00
#
_symmetry.space_group_name_H-M   'P 1'
#
loop_
_entity.id
_entity.type
_entity.pdbx_description
1 polymer ?
#
loop_
_entity_poly.entity_id
_entity_poly.type
_entity_poly.pdbx_seq_one_letter_code
_entity_poly.pdbx_strand_id
1 'polypeptide(L)'
;MDHTAASTIEKLKKVSTATIATCLFKKGLKKQFIQDVKPLKLGKPTMVGEAYTLRYIPAREDLNTIEVFKNPKHLQRVAVEECPKGAILVIDSRKDARAASAGSILVTRLMVRGVSGIVTDG
;
A
#
# COMPACT_ATOMS: atom_id res chain seq x y z
N MET A 1 7.60 -8.38 16.01
CA MET A 1 6.33 -7.61 15.84
C MET A 1 5.18 -8.56 16.03
N ASP A 2 4.27 -8.23 16.93
CA ASP A 2 3.04 -9.01 17.09
C ASP A 2 2.17 -8.79 15.85
N HIS A 3 1.95 -9.83 15.09
CA HIS A 3 1.08 -9.78 13.92
C HIS A 3 -0.38 -9.63 14.35
N THR A 4 -1.14 -8.85 13.59
CA THR A 4 -2.58 -8.69 13.82
C THR A 4 -3.28 -10.05 13.73
N ALA A 5 -4.05 -10.42 14.76
CA ALA A 5 -4.74 -11.71 14.79
C ALA A 5 -5.67 -11.89 13.58
N ALA A 6 -5.65 -13.06 12.95
CA ALA A 6 -6.47 -13.38 11.77
C ALA A 6 -7.96 -13.10 12.01
N SER A 7 -8.46 -13.35 13.24
CA SER A 7 -9.84 -13.03 13.63
C SER A 7 -10.15 -11.54 13.57
N THR A 8 -9.18 -10.68 13.86
CA THR A 8 -9.33 -9.22 13.75
C THR A 8 -9.41 -8.79 12.28
N ILE A 9 -8.55 -9.33 11.42
CA ILE A 9 -8.60 -9.09 9.97
C ILE A 9 -9.98 -9.46 9.40
N GLU A 10 -10.52 -10.62 9.75
CA GLU A 10 -11.83 -11.07 9.27
C GLU A 10 -12.99 -10.18 9.78
N LYS A 11 -12.89 -9.67 11.01
CA LYS A 11 -13.88 -8.71 11.54
C LYS A 11 -13.81 -7.37 10.79
N LEU A 12 -12.61 -6.87 10.51
CA LEU A 12 -12.41 -5.61 9.80
C LEU A 12 -12.96 -5.64 8.36
N LYS A 13 -12.91 -6.78 7.69
CA LYS A 13 -13.51 -6.96 6.35
C LYS A 13 -15.01 -6.68 6.29
N LYS A 14 -15.71 -6.77 7.42
CA LYS A 14 -17.16 -6.59 7.56
C LYS A 14 -17.57 -5.18 7.98
N VAL A 15 -16.59 -4.29 8.20
CA VAL A 15 -16.83 -2.95 8.75
C VAL A 15 -16.41 -1.90 7.73
N SER A 16 -17.21 -0.83 7.59
CA SER A 16 -16.86 0.29 6.70
C SER A 16 -15.70 1.12 7.28
N THR A 17 -14.92 1.73 6.39
CA THR A 17 -13.84 2.66 6.77
C THR A 17 -14.39 3.86 7.56
N ALA A 18 -15.62 4.32 7.27
CA ALA A 18 -16.27 5.40 8.02
C ALA A 18 -16.53 5.00 9.48
N THR A 19 -17.01 3.77 9.72
CA THR A 19 -17.22 3.25 11.09
C THR A 19 -15.90 3.14 11.83
N ILE A 20 -14.85 2.63 11.18
CA ILE A 20 -13.50 2.52 11.77
C ILE A 20 -12.97 3.90 12.13
N ALA A 21 -13.07 4.87 11.21
CA ALA A 21 -12.64 6.24 11.44
C ALA A 21 -13.36 6.88 12.65
N THR A 22 -14.67 6.66 12.78
CA THR A 22 -15.46 7.13 13.92
C THR A 22 -15.01 6.49 15.24
N CYS A 23 -14.74 5.20 15.25
CA CYS A 23 -14.23 4.50 16.43
C CYS A 23 -12.85 5.01 16.85
N LEU A 24 -11.96 5.24 15.89
CA LEU A 24 -10.64 5.80 16.13
C LEU A 24 -10.72 7.24 16.66
N PHE A 25 -11.63 8.04 16.09
CA PHE A 25 -11.87 9.41 16.56
C PHE A 25 -12.33 9.44 18.02
N LYS A 26 -13.24 8.56 18.43
CA LYS A 26 -13.67 8.43 19.83
C LYS A 26 -12.53 8.08 20.78
N LYS A 27 -11.48 7.41 20.27
CA LYS A 27 -10.26 7.09 21.02
C LYS A 27 -9.20 8.20 20.97
N GLY A 28 -9.53 9.38 20.43
CA GLY A 28 -8.62 10.51 20.29
C GLY A 28 -7.69 10.46 19.07
N LEU A 29 -7.80 9.42 18.23
CA LEU A 29 -7.01 9.28 17.02
C LEU A 29 -7.72 10.00 15.87
N LYS A 30 -7.18 11.13 15.47
CA LYS A 30 -7.73 11.99 14.41
C LYS A 30 -6.96 11.77 13.10
N LYS A 31 -7.59 12.08 11.97
CA LYS A 31 -6.98 12.05 10.63
C LYS A 31 -6.38 10.68 10.27
N GLN A 32 -7.08 9.61 10.62
CA GLN A 32 -6.64 8.23 10.34
C GLN A 32 -7.10 7.72 8.95
N PHE A 33 -7.82 8.54 8.20
CA PHE A 33 -8.27 8.22 6.85
C PHE A 33 -7.30 8.80 5.82
N ILE A 34 -6.84 7.98 4.87
CA ILE A 34 -6.00 8.42 3.76
C ILE A 34 -6.89 9.14 2.76
N GLN A 35 -6.68 10.46 2.61
CA GLN A 35 -7.46 11.30 1.71
C GLN A 35 -6.99 11.13 0.26
N ASP A 36 -7.91 11.39 -0.68
CA ASP A 36 -7.67 11.42 -2.14
C ASP A 36 -7.27 10.06 -2.75
N VAL A 37 -7.21 9.00 -1.96
CA VAL A 37 -6.98 7.64 -2.44
C VAL A 37 -8.31 6.92 -2.61
N LYS A 38 -8.58 6.43 -3.82
CA LYS A 38 -9.85 5.80 -4.19
C LYS A 38 -9.63 4.40 -4.77
N PRO A 39 -10.58 3.48 -4.59
CA PRO A 39 -10.48 2.18 -5.24
C PRO A 39 -10.60 2.33 -6.76
N LEU A 40 -9.73 1.63 -7.49
CA LEU A 40 -9.79 1.59 -8.97
C LEU A 40 -11.06 0.90 -9.48
N LYS A 41 -11.63 -0.01 -8.69
CA LYS A 41 -12.87 -0.72 -9.02
C LYS A 41 -13.78 -0.79 -7.81
N LEU A 42 -14.95 -0.21 -7.95
CA LEU A 42 -16.01 -0.29 -6.94
C LEU A 42 -16.63 -1.70 -6.88
N GLY A 43 -17.26 -2.04 -5.74
CA GLY A 43 -17.99 -3.30 -5.57
C GLY A 43 -17.10 -4.53 -5.37
N LYS A 44 -15.80 -4.35 -5.09
CA LYS A 44 -14.91 -5.44 -4.70
C LYS A 44 -14.93 -5.65 -3.18
N PRO A 45 -14.56 -6.86 -2.69
CA PRO A 45 -14.40 -7.10 -1.26
C PRO A 45 -13.48 -6.07 -0.61
N THR A 46 -13.77 -5.73 0.63
CA THR A 46 -12.94 -4.82 1.43
C THR A 46 -11.53 -5.41 1.59
N MET A 47 -10.54 -4.65 1.17
CA MET A 47 -9.13 -5.00 1.35
C MET A 47 -8.70 -4.66 2.78
N VAL A 48 -8.20 -5.66 3.50
CA VAL A 48 -7.70 -5.50 4.87
C VAL A 48 -6.38 -6.26 5.01
N GLY A 49 -5.39 -5.64 5.61
CA GLY A 49 -4.08 -6.24 5.84
C GLY A 49 -3.17 -5.29 6.61
N GLU A 50 -2.08 -5.82 7.11
CA GLU A 50 -1.03 -5.00 7.71
C GLU A 50 -0.35 -4.14 6.63
N ALA A 51 -0.01 -2.90 6.97
CA ALA A 51 0.67 -2.00 6.06
C ALA A 51 2.17 -2.34 5.98
N TYR A 52 2.65 -2.62 4.79
CA TYR A 52 4.08 -2.63 4.47
C TYR A 52 4.38 -1.35 3.69
N THR A 53 5.20 -0.47 4.24
CA THR A 53 5.33 0.90 3.75
C THR A 53 6.55 1.10 2.86
N LEU A 54 6.38 1.86 1.78
CA LEU A 54 7.44 2.32 0.89
C LEU A 54 7.26 3.82 0.65
N ARG A 55 8.31 4.61 0.83
CA ARG A 55 8.29 6.03 0.53
C ARG A 55 9.21 6.35 -0.63
N TYR A 56 8.72 7.12 -1.58
CA TYR A 56 9.50 7.67 -2.67
C TYR A 56 9.98 9.09 -2.36
N ILE A 57 11.04 9.49 -3.04
CA ILE A 57 11.36 10.91 -3.26
C ILE A 57 10.58 11.40 -4.47
N PRO A 58 10.36 12.71 -4.65
CA PRO A 58 9.80 13.24 -5.89
C PRO A 58 10.58 12.75 -7.10
N ALA A 59 9.88 12.52 -8.23
CA ALA A 59 10.48 12.00 -9.44
C ALA A 59 11.65 12.87 -9.92
N ARG A 60 12.80 12.25 -10.13
CA ARG A 60 14.03 12.89 -10.57
C ARG A 60 14.64 12.11 -11.72
N GLU A 61 14.58 12.66 -12.93
CA GLU A 61 15.06 12.00 -14.14
C GLU A 61 16.59 11.75 -14.13
N ASP A 62 17.32 12.63 -13.45
CA ASP A 62 18.77 12.51 -13.27
C ASP A 62 19.18 11.33 -12.35
N LEU A 63 18.30 10.91 -11.46
CA LEU A 63 18.53 9.79 -10.54
C LEU A 63 17.81 8.50 -10.97
N ASN A 64 16.67 8.62 -11.63
CA ASN A 64 15.81 7.49 -11.98
C ASN A 64 16.12 6.95 -13.38
N THR A 65 17.40 6.63 -13.63
CA THR A 65 17.82 6.01 -14.88
C THR A 65 17.43 4.53 -14.95
N ILE A 66 17.35 3.97 -16.15
CA ILE A 66 17.02 2.55 -16.34
C ILE A 66 18.00 1.62 -15.61
N GLU A 67 19.26 2.05 -15.44
CA GLU A 67 20.29 1.27 -14.78
C GLU A 67 20.01 1.08 -13.29
N VAL A 68 19.40 2.07 -12.64
CA VAL A 68 19.02 1.99 -11.21
C VAL A 68 18.05 0.82 -10.98
N PHE A 69 17.13 0.58 -11.91
CA PHE A 69 16.15 -0.50 -11.81
C PHE A 69 16.73 -1.90 -12.07
N LYS A 70 17.93 -2.01 -12.62
CA LYS A 70 18.65 -3.29 -12.74
C LYS A 70 19.22 -3.77 -11.41
N ASN A 71 19.41 -2.87 -10.45
CA ASN A 71 19.92 -3.21 -9.14
C ASN A 71 18.88 -4.01 -8.33
N PRO A 72 19.16 -5.26 -7.93
CA PRO A 72 18.24 -6.06 -7.12
C PRO A 72 17.99 -5.48 -5.72
N LYS A 73 18.90 -4.61 -5.23
CA LYS A 73 18.77 -3.90 -3.96
C LYS A 73 18.03 -2.57 -4.09
N HIS A 74 17.50 -2.23 -5.27
CA HIS A 74 16.64 -1.07 -5.42
C HIS A 74 15.41 -1.21 -4.53
N LEU A 75 15.11 -0.19 -3.71
CA LEU A 75 14.10 -0.28 -2.64
C LEU A 75 12.70 -0.66 -3.13
N GLN A 76 12.31 -0.25 -4.34
CA GLN A 76 11.04 -0.68 -4.93
C GLN A 76 11.02 -2.19 -5.17
N ARG A 77 12.12 -2.77 -5.68
CA ARG A 77 12.22 -4.22 -5.89
C ARG A 77 12.26 -4.98 -4.57
N VAL A 78 13.03 -4.47 -3.62
CA VAL A 78 13.08 -5.02 -2.25
C VAL A 78 11.67 -5.02 -1.64
N ALA A 79 10.94 -3.91 -1.72
CA ALA A 79 9.58 -3.83 -1.19
C ALA A 79 8.63 -4.84 -1.85
N VAL A 80 8.74 -5.07 -3.16
CA VAL A 80 7.93 -6.08 -3.87
C VAL A 80 8.29 -7.49 -3.43
N GLU A 81 9.58 -7.80 -3.22
CA GLU A 81 10.03 -9.15 -2.83
C GLU A 81 9.85 -9.44 -1.34
N GLU A 82 9.90 -8.44 -0.48
CA GLU A 82 9.81 -8.62 0.96
C GLU A 82 8.41 -8.37 1.54
N CYS A 83 7.52 -7.71 0.79
CA CYS A 83 6.15 -7.47 1.25
C CYS A 83 5.48 -8.80 1.62
N PRO A 84 5.05 -8.99 2.87
CA PRO A 84 4.51 -10.27 3.34
C PRO A 84 3.20 -10.65 2.63
N LYS A 85 2.96 -11.94 2.52
CA LYS A 85 1.66 -12.48 2.09
C LYS A 85 0.54 -11.93 3.00
N GLY A 86 -0.55 -11.46 2.40
CA GLY A 86 -1.69 -10.88 3.11
C GLY A 86 -1.51 -9.42 3.54
N ALA A 87 -0.30 -8.86 3.46
CA ALA A 87 -0.06 -7.44 3.71
C ALA A 87 -0.57 -6.56 2.57
N ILE A 88 -0.61 -5.26 2.79
CA ILE A 88 -0.92 -4.22 1.80
C ILE A 88 0.32 -3.37 1.63
N LEU A 89 0.83 -3.27 0.41
CA LEU A 89 1.93 -2.35 0.08
C LEU A 89 1.37 -0.93 0.01
N VAL A 90 1.77 -0.08 0.95
CA VAL A 90 1.36 1.33 1.03
C VAL A 90 2.53 2.20 0.56
N ILE A 91 2.33 2.89 -0.55
CA ILE A 91 3.36 3.71 -1.20
C ILE A 91 3.04 5.19 -0.99
N ASP A 92 3.91 5.89 -0.29
CA ASP A 92 3.91 7.36 -0.21
C ASP A 92 4.72 7.90 -1.41
N SER A 93 4.02 8.29 -2.45
CA SER A 93 4.61 8.91 -3.66
C SER A 93 4.73 10.43 -3.55
N ARG A 94 4.54 10.99 -2.37
CA ARG A 94 4.63 12.42 -2.11
C ARG A 94 3.62 13.24 -2.93
N LYS A 95 2.47 12.65 -3.25
CA LYS A 95 1.42 13.22 -4.12
C LYS A 95 1.94 13.60 -5.51
N ASP A 96 2.98 12.94 -5.98
CA ASP A 96 3.57 13.17 -7.30
C ASP A 96 3.11 12.09 -8.28
N ALA A 97 2.06 12.40 -9.04
CA ALA A 97 1.48 11.52 -10.04
C ALA A 97 2.17 11.61 -11.42
N ARG A 98 3.27 12.38 -11.56
CA ARG A 98 4.02 12.51 -12.83
C ARG A 98 4.74 11.21 -13.21
N ALA A 99 5.05 10.38 -12.22
CA ALA A 99 5.64 9.07 -12.43
C ALA A 99 4.79 7.99 -11.75
N ALA A 100 4.60 6.86 -12.43
CA ALA A 100 3.86 5.75 -11.86
C ALA A 100 4.57 5.15 -10.65
N SER A 101 3.82 4.89 -9.58
CA SER A 101 4.35 4.26 -8.36
C SER A 101 4.73 2.80 -8.57
N ALA A 102 4.01 2.08 -9.43
CA ALA A 102 4.29 0.69 -9.80
C ALA A 102 3.71 0.36 -11.17
N GLY A 103 4.41 -0.43 -11.95
CA GLY A 103 3.94 -0.95 -13.23
C GLY A 103 3.32 -2.34 -13.11
N SER A 104 2.68 -2.81 -14.18
CA SER A 104 1.97 -4.09 -14.24
C SER A 104 2.82 -5.30 -13.81
N ILE A 105 4.10 -5.32 -14.16
CA ILE A 105 5.03 -6.41 -13.79
C ILE A 105 5.16 -6.52 -12.27
N LEU A 106 5.39 -5.40 -11.58
CA LEU A 106 5.53 -5.37 -10.12
C LEU A 106 4.21 -5.74 -9.43
N VAL A 107 3.09 -5.22 -9.94
CA VAL A 107 1.75 -5.53 -9.43
C VAL A 107 1.44 -7.02 -9.58
N THR A 108 1.75 -7.61 -10.73
CA THR A 108 1.58 -9.06 -10.96
C THR A 108 2.46 -9.87 -10.02
N ARG A 109 3.70 -9.45 -9.79
CA ARG A 109 4.60 -10.12 -8.86
C ARG A 109 4.04 -10.12 -7.43
N LEU A 110 3.56 -8.97 -6.95
CA LEU A 110 2.90 -8.86 -5.65
C LEU A 110 1.68 -9.77 -5.54
N MET A 111 0.85 -9.81 -6.58
CA MET A 111 -0.32 -10.71 -6.64
C MET A 111 0.09 -12.18 -6.53
N VAL A 112 1.09 -12.63 -7.29
CA VAL A 112 1.61 -14.01 -7.23
C VAL A 112 2.17 -14.34 -5.84
N ARG A 113 2.79 -13.38 -5.17
CA ARG A 113 3.27 -13.52 -3.80
C ARG A 113 2.15 -13.53 -2.75
N GLY A 114 0.90 -13.26 -3.15
CA GLY A 114 -0.26 -13.25 -2.26
C GLY A 114 -0.38 -11.98 -1.41
N VAL A 115 0.22 -10.88 -1.83
CA VAL A 115 0.01 -9.56 -1.24
C VAL A 115 -1.45 -9.14 -1.49
N SER A 116 -2.12 -8.59 -0.49
CA SER A 116 -3.56 -8.27 -0.56
C SER A 116 -3.87 -7.09 -1.47
N GLY A 117 -2.94 -6.19 -1.68
CA GLY A 117 -3.12 -5.07 -2.60
C GLY A 117 -2.09 -3.97 -2.44
N ILE A 118 -2.31 -2.88 -3.18
CA ILE A 118 -1.47 -1.68 -3.18
C ILE A 118 -2.35 -0.47 -2.88
N VAL A 119 -1.82 0.45 -2.11
CA VAL A 119 -2.38 1.79 -1.88
C VAL A 119 -1.29 2.81 -2.21
N THR A 120 -1.61 3.81 -3.01
CA THR A 120 -0.67 4.87 -3.40
C THR A 120 -1.38 6.20 -3.60
N ASP A 121 -0.67 7.28 -3.41
CA ASP A 121 -1.09 8.68 -3.66
C ASP A 121 -0.42 9.30 -4.90
N GLY A 122 0.19 8.45 -5.73
CA GLY A 122 0.86 8.84 -6.96
C GLY A 122 0.54 7.97 -8.15
#